data_6cf343945780f68752ad873db2190f2a
#
_entry.id   6cf343945780f68752ad873db2190f2a
#
_cell.length_a   1.000
_cell.length_b   1.000
_cell.length_c   1.000
_cell.angle_alpha   90.00
_cell.angle_beta   90.00
_cell.angle_gamma   90.00
#
_symmetry.space_group_name_H-M   'P 1'
#
loop_
_entity.id
_entity.type
_entity.pdbx_description
1 polymer ?
#
loop_
_entity_poly.entity_id
_entity_poly.type
_entity_poly.pdbx_seq_one_letter_code
_entity_poly.pdbx_strand_id
1 'polypeptide(L)'
;MKTVYIFLLILLCLSCGTANNVSETPDLQNISEEDIVRIANDDIEYEIIIIEPGFNAWLQSIARPEGYYSQNYMETRNIQWVLEWNRRVLQPFQFDPNLYQLQIDYQPQIDYGYEVNYKLFNYLVYFQMTYKQRLGGFMPRI
;
A
#
# COMPACT_ATOMS: atom_id res chain seq x y z
N MET A 1 -4.52 -37.46 54.41
CA MET A 1 -3.47 -36.73 53.65
C MET A 1 -3.62 -36.90 52.13
N LYS A 2 -3.95 -38.06 51.59
CA LYS A 2 -4.09 -38.26 50.14
C LYS A 2 -5.23 -37.45 49.49
N THR A 3 -6.34 -37.20 50.19
CA THR A 3 -7.48 -36.39 49.71
C THR A 3 -7.19 -34.91 49.60
N VAL A 4 -6.29 -34.36 50.41
CA VAL A 4 -5.89 -32.94 50.33
C VAL A 4 -5.04 -32.66 49.12
N TYR A 5 -4.20 -33.62 48.69
CA TYR A 5 -3.37 -33.48 47.49
C TYR A 5 -4.20 -33.51 46.20
N ILE A 6 -5.32 -34.26 46.17
CA ILE A 6 -6.21 -34.31 45.02
C ILE A 6 -6.94 -32.98 44.85
N PHE A 7 -7.37 -32.34 45.92
CA PHE A 7 -7.99 -31.00 45.86
C PHE A 7 -7.00 -29.90 45.44
N LEU A 8 -5.74 -30.02 45.89
CA LEU A 8 -4.71 -29.05 45.50
C LEU A 8 -4.34 -29.16 44.03
N LEU A 9 -4.39 -30.36 43.43
CA LEU A 9 -4.05 -30.63 42.04
C LEU A 9 -5.18 -30.17 41.08
N ILE A 10 -6.44 -30.17 41.53
CA ILE A 10 -7.59 -29.69 40.76
C ILE A 10 -7.63 -28.16 40.69
N LEU A 11 -7.11 -27.46 41.73
CA LEU A 11 -7.09 -26.01 41.75
C LEU A 11 -6.03 -25.37 40.81
N LEU A 12 -5.05 -26.16 40.36
CA LEU A 12 -3.99 -25.70 39.45
C LEU A 12 -4.42 -25.70 37.93
N CYS A 13 -5.54 -26.32 37.61
CA CYS A 13 -6.01 -26.44 36.20
C CYS A 13 -6.95 -25.32 35.75
N LEU A 14 -7.31 -24.33 36.59
CA LEU A 14 -8.27 -23.27 36.27
C LEU A 14 -7.62 -21.94 35.87
N SER A 15 -6.30 -21.90 35.65
CA SER A 15 -5.59 -20.72 35.18
C SER A 15 -5.29 -20.82 33.67
N CYS A 16 -6.31 -21.10 32.85
CA CYS A 16 -6.28 -20.73 31.44
C CYS A 16 -6.71 -19.28 31.30
N GLY A 17 -5.75 -18.38 31.54
CA GLY A 17 -5.90 -16.99 31.10
C GLY A 17 -5.92 -16.97 29.58
N THR A 18 -7.11 -16.74 29.00
CA THR A 18 -7.25 -16.41 27.58
C THR A 18 -6.56 -15.06 27.37
N ALA A 19 -5.31 -15.09 26.93
CA ALA A 19 -4.67 -13.93 26.33
C ALA A 19 -5.42 -13.68 25.01
N ASN A 20 -6.40 -12.81 25.04
CA ASN A 20 -6.91 -12.19 23.83
C ASN A 20 -5.78 -11.34 23.24
N ASN A 21 -4.95 -11.93 22.42
CA ASN A 21 -4.20 -11.18 21.43
C ASN A 21 -5.24 -10.65 20.46
N VAL A 22 -5.80 -9.47 20.78
CA VAL A 22 -6.42 -8.62 19.80
C VAL A 22 -5.26 -8.21 18.88
N SER A 23 -5.05 -8.99 17.83
CA SER A 23 -4.44 -8.51 16.61
C SER A 23 -5.35 -7.37 16.18
N GLU A 24 -4.92 -6.13 16.35
CA GLU A 24 -5.54 -4.97 15.74
C GLU A 24 -5.40 -5.15 14.22
N THR A 25 -6.33 -5.92 13.64
CA THR A 25 -6.61 -5.76 12.22
C THR A 25 -7.10 -4.31 12.07
N PRO A 26 -6.49 -3.51 11.19
CA PRO A 26 -7.01 -2.17 10.91
C PRO A 26 -8.50 -2.28 10.67
N ASP A 27 -9.29 -1.43 11.33
CA ASP A 27 -10.74 -1.44 11.21
C ASP A 27 -11.12 -1.03 9.79
N LEU A 28 -11.19 -2.02 8.89
CA LEU A 28 -11.53 -1.84 7.47
C LEU A 28 -12.99 -1.37 7.30
N GLN A 29 -13.78 -1.32 8.39
CA GLN A 29 -15.18 -0.93 8.33
C GLN A 29 -15.41 0.58 8.21
N ASN A 30 -14.36 1.40 8.35
CA ASN A 30 -14.43 2.86 8.26
C ASN A 30 -13.66 3.47 7.09
N ILE A 31 -13.20 2.65 6.13
CA ILE A 31 -12.52 3.17 4.94
C ILE A 31 -13.59 3.70 3.98
N SER A 32 -13.50 4.99 3.65
CA SER A 32 -14.33 5.59 2.60
C SER A 32 -13.97 5.00 1.24
N GLU A 33 -14.97 4.70 0.42
CA GLU A 33 -14.71 4.30 -0.98
C GLU A 33 -13.91 5.36 -1.76
N GLU A 34 -14.01 6.63 -1.34
CA GLU A 34 -13.23 7.73 -1.91
C GLU A 34 -11.72 7.63 -1.63
N ASP A 35 -11.33 6.88 -0.60
CA ASP A 35 -9.93 6.67 -0.22
C ASP A 35 -9.32 5.44 -0.89
N ILE A 36 -10.13 4.65 -1.59
CA ILE A 36 -9.68 3.47 -2.32
C ILE A 36 -9.22 3.88 -3.72
N VAL A 37 -7.95 3.64 -4.01
CA VAL A 37 -7.35 3.81 -5.33
C VAL A 37 -7.31 2.47 -6.01
N ARG A 38 -8.15 2.28 -7.04
CA ARG A 38 -8.13 1.08 -7.88
C ARG A 38 -7.40 1.39 -9.19
N ILE A 39 -6.30 0.70 -9.43
CA ILE A 39 -5.51 0.76 -10.66
C ILE A 39 -5.62 -0.61 -11.32
N ALA A 40 -6.38 -0.73 -12.42
CA ALA A 40 -6.67 -2.03 -13.00
C ALA A 40 -6.72 -2.00 -14.53
N ASN A 41 -6.43 -3.15 -15.12
CA ASN A 41 -6.70 -3.48 -16.52
C ASN A 41 -7.25 -4.90 -16.57
N ASP A 42 -8.54 -5.04 -16.85
CA ASP A 42 -9.25 -6.32 -16.83
C ASP A 42 -8.83 -7.23 -18.00
N ASP A 43 -8.33 -6.68 -19.11
CA ASP A 43 -7.90 -7.45 -20.29
C ASP A 43 -6.66 -8.33 -20.01
N ILE A 44 -5.85 -7.91 -19.03
CA ILE A 44 -4.63 -8.64 -18.63
C ILE A 44 -4.72 -9.13 -17.18
N GLU A 45 -5.91 -9.09 -16.57
CA GLU A 45 -6.16 -9.51 -15.17
C GLU A 45 -5.23 -8.82 -14.17
N TYR A 46 -4.96 -7.53 -14.38
CA TYR A 46 -4.07 -6.74 -13.54
C TYR A 46 -4.85 -5.81 -12.62
N GLU A 47 -4.54 -5.81 -11.34
CA GLU A 47 -5.13 -4.91 -10.35
C GLU A 47 -4.16 -4.58 -9.22
N ILE A 48 -4.13 -3.29 -8.85
CA ILE A 48 -3.54 -2.79 -7.60
C ILE A 48 -4.62 -2.03 -6.84
N ILE A 49 -4.80 -2.35 -5.57
CA ILE A 49 -5.67 -1.61 -4.66
C ILE A 49 -4.78 -0.94 -3.61
N ILE A 50 -4.91 0.38 -3.48
CA ILE A 50 -4.18 1.21 -2.52
C ILE A 50 -5.21 1.98 -1.71
N ILE A 51 -5.02 2.08 -0.41
CA ILE A 51 -5.83 2.94 0.46
C ILE A 51 -5.04 4.22 0.68
N GLU A 52 -5.48 5.31 0.04
CA GLU A 52 -4.76 6.58 0.06
C GLU A 52 -5.73 7.76 0.14
N PRO A 53 -6.00 8.26 1.36
CA PRO A 53 -6.91 9.38 1.56
C PRO A 53 -6.51 10.62 0.73
N GLY A 54 -7.51 11.19 0.05
CA GLY A 54 -7.35 12.41 -0.71
C GLY A 54 -6.75 12.26 -2.10
N PHE A 55 -6.23 11.08 -2.49
CA PHE A 55 -5.65 10.90 -3.83
C PHE A 55 -6.69 11.09 -4.94
N ASN A 56 -7.87 10.50 -4.81
CA ASN A 56 -8.90 10.60 -5.86
C ASN A 56 -9.35 12.06 -6.08
N ALA A 57 -9.51 12.83 -5.01
CA ALA A 57 -9.83 14.26 -5.10
C ALA A 57 -8.68 15.06 -5.73
N TRP A 58 -7.44 14.75 -5.39
CA TRP A 58 -6.25 15.36 -5.99
C TRP A 58 -6.14 15.01 -7.49
N LEU A 59 -6.38 13.77 -7.86
CA LEU A 59 -6.35 13.31 -9.25
C LEU A 59 -7.33 14.09 -10.14
N GLN A 60 -8.53 14.35 -9.61
CA GLN A 60 -9.58 15.08 -10.34
C GLN A 60 -9.34 16.59 -10.41
N SER A 61 -8.69 17.19 -9.42
CA SER A 61 -8.63 18.65 -9.29
C SER A 61 -7.26 19.25 -9.58
N ILE A 62 -6.17 18.51 -9.40
CA ILE A 62 -4.81 19.04 -9.43
C ILE A 62 -3.92 18.35 -10.45
N ALA A 63 -4.07 17.03 -10.65
CA ALA A 63 -3.27 16.28 -11.60
C ALA A 63 -3.41 16.83 -13.03
N ARG A 64 -2.38 16.63 -13.85
CA ARG A 64 -2.51 16.88 -15.28
C ARG A 64 -3.55 15.96 -15.90
N PRO A 65 -4.43 16.47 -16.76
CA PRO A 65 -5.50 15.66 -17.36
C PRO A 65 -4.93 14.53 -18.22
N GLU A 66 -5.77 13.53 -18.46
CA GLU A 66 -5.48 12.48 -19.43
C GLU A 66 -5.08 13.07 -20.78
N GLY A 67 -4.16 12.40 -21.47
CA GLY A 67 -3.60 12.87 -22.74
C GLY A 67 -2.48 13.90 -22.61
N TYR A 68 -2.23 14.50 -21.42
CA TYR A 68 -1.12 15.46 -21.25
C TYR A 68 0.25 14.80 -21.38
N TYR A 69 0.44 13.64 -20.79
CA TYR A 69 1.64 12.82 -20.94
C TYR A 69 1.35 11.62 -21.83
N SER A 70 2.31 11.22 -22.66
CA SER A 70 2.23 9.96 -23.40
C SER A 70 2.36 8.76 -22.48
N GLN A 71 1.77 7.62 -22.85
CA GLN A 71 1.94 6.36 -22.13
C GLN A 71 3.41 6.04 -21.89
N ASN A 72 4.23 6.08 -22.93
CA ASN A 72 5.66 5.77 -22.84
C ASN A 72 6.44 6.69 -21.86
N TYR A 73 6.05 7.97 -21.75
CA TYR A 73 6.63 8.88 -20.76
C TYR A 73 6.31 8.42 -19.35
N MET A 74 5.03 8.13 -19.08
CA MET A 74 4.58 7.69 -17.76
C MET A 74 5.16 6.32 -17.38
N GLU A 75 5.16 5.38 -18.31
CA GLU A 75 5.72 4.05 -18.17
C GLU A 75 7.20 4.08 -17.78
N THR A 76 8.01 4.89 -18.46
CA THR A 76 9.42 5.07 -18.12
C THR A 76 9.60 5.58 -16.68
N ARG A 77 8.72 6.47 -16.21
CA ARG A 77 8.76 6.98 -14.83
C ARG A 77 8.28 5.94 -13.84
N ASN A 78 7.19 5.26 -14.15
CA ASN A 78 6.64 4.20 -13.31
C ASN A 78 7.67 3.12 -13.05
N ILE A 79 8.37 2.62 -14.07
CA ILE A 79 9.43 1.62 -13.93
C ILE A 79 10.50 2.09 -12.92
N GLN A 80 10.99 3.33 -13.07
CA GLN A 80 12.02 3.87 -12.17
C GLN A 80 11.52 4.03 -10.73
N TRP A 81 10.33 4.57 -10.55
CA TRP A 81 9.78 4.86 -9.24
C TRP A 81 9.31 3.61 -8.50
N VAL A 82 8.71 2.66 -9.21
CA VAL A 82 8.33 1.36 -8.63
C VAL A 82 9.57 0.56 -8.21
N LEU A 83 10.63 0.58 -9.00
CA LEU A 83 11.88 -0.09 -8.62
C LEU A 83 12.43 0.48 -7.29
N GLU A 84 12.46 1.80 -7.15
CA GLU A 84 12.90 2.45 -5.91
C GLU A 84 11.91 2.23 -4.76
N TRP A 85 10.60 2.29 -5.01
CA TRP A 85 9.56 1.96 -4.04
C TRP A 85 9.77 0.54 -3.48
N ASN A 86 9.86 -0.46 -4.36
CA ASN A 86 10.02 -1.85 -3.98
C ASN A 86 11.33 -2.11 -3.24
N ARG A 87 12.40 -1.40 -3.61
CA ARG A 87 13.65 -1.41 -2.85
C ARG A 87 13.46 -0.92 -1.42
N ARG A 88 12.64 0.13 -1.20
CA ARG A 88 12.39 0.69 0.14
C ARG A 88 11.52 -0.22 0.99
N VAL A 89 10.51 -0.86 0.40
CA VAL A 89 9.71 -1.89 1.09
C VAL A 89 10.59 -2.98 1.71
N LEU A 90 11.66 -3.38 1.03
CA LEU A 90 12.59 -4.41 1.51
C LEU A 90 13.59 -3.90 2.57
N GLN A 91 13.55 -2.62 2.92
CA GLN A 91 14.49 -1.99 3.86
C GLN A 91 13.76 -1.25 5.01
N PRO A 92 12.94 -1.95 5.82
CA PRO A 92 12.10 -1.32 6.84
C PRO A 92 12.87 -0.66 7.98
N PHE A 93 14.16 -0.97 8.14
CA PHE A 93 15.04 -0.30 9.12
C PHE A 93 15.56 1.06 8.62
N GLN A 94 15.51 1.32 7.31
CA GLN A 94 15.99 2.56 6.70
C GLN A 94 14.84 3.46 6.25
N PHE A 95 13.73 2.86 5.82
CA PHE A 95 12.55 3.55 5.31
C PHE A 95 11.33 3.19 6.14
N ASP A 96 10.46 4.16 6.37
CA ASP A 96 9.25 3.99 7.19
C ASP A 96 8.32 2.92 6.57
N PRO A 97 8.08 1.78 7.25
CA PRO A 97 7.20 0.74 6.73
C PRO A 97 5.73 1.15 6.68
N ASN A 98 5.33 2.23 7.35
CA ASN A 98 3.98 2.78 7.22
C ASN A 98 3.79 3.52 5.89
N LEU A 99 4.87 4.03 5.30
CA LEU A 99 4.85 4.65 3.98
C LEU A 99 5.03 3.62 2.85
N TYR A 100 5.88 2.61 3.08
CA TYR A 100 6.24 1.60 2.08
C TYR A 100 5.73 0.22 2.54
N GLN A 101 4.41 0.03 2.53
CA GLN A 101 3.77 -1.14 3.14
C GLN A 101 3.93 -2.41 2.29
N LEU A 102 3.62 -2.33 1.01
CA LEU A 102 3.62 -3.47 0.08
C LEU A 102 4.39 -3.14 -1.20
N GLN A 103 4.98 -4.16 -1.80
CA GLN A 103 5.57 -4.03 -3.12
C GLN A 103 4.48 -3.80 -4.18
N ILE A 104 4.80 -2.98 -5.16
CA ILE A 104 3.98 -2.76 -6.34
C ILE A 104 4.43 -3.75 -7.41
N ASP A 105 3.53 -4.62 -7.86
CA ASP A 105 3.80 -5.52 -8.99
C ASP A 105 3.59 -4.75 -10.30
N TYR A 106 4.68 -4.25 -10.86
CA TYR A 106 4.69 -3.54 -12.12
C TYR A 106 5.98 -3.89 -12.87
N GLN A 107 5.85 -4.56 -14.00
CA GLN A 107 6.97 -5.18 -14.74
C GLN A 107 7.22 -4.47 -16.07
N PRO A 108 8.49 -4.16 -16.42
CA PRO A 108 8.83 -3.37 -17.62
C PRO A 108 8.44 -4.00 -18.95
N GLN A 109 8.23 -5.33 -18.99
CA GLN A 109 7.91 -6.07 -20.21
C GLN A 109 6.42 -6.26 -20.48
N ILE A 110 5.57 -5.77 -19.58
CA ILE A 110 4.10 -5.87 -19.71
C ILE A 110 3.54 -4.51 -20.16
N ASP A 111 2.74 -4.52 -21.22
CA ASP A 111 1.97 -3.35 -21.61
C ASP A 111 0.67 -3.30 -20.77
N TYR A 112 0.67 -2.45 -19.76
CA TYR A 112 -0.49 -2.26 -18.89
C TYR A 112 -1.55 -1.33 -19.46
N GLY A 113 -1.29 -0.71 -20.59
CA GLY A 113 -2.17 0.27 -21.22
C GLY A 113 -2.09 1.66 -20.58
N TYR A 114 -2.78 2.62 -21.24
CA TYR A 114 -2.72 4.03 -20.85
C TYR A 114 -3.27 4.29 -19.44
N GLU A 115 -4.44 3.75 -19.13
CA GLU A 115 -5.17 3.97 -17.87
C GLU A 115 -4.36 3.59 -16.64
N VAL A 116 -3.79 2.38 -16.64
CA VAL A 116 -2.96 1.90 -15.55
C VAL A 116 -1.73 2.81 -15.39
N ASN A 117 -1.07 3.11 -16.50
CA ASN A 117 0.11 3.98 -16.49
C ASN A 117 -0.22 5.38 -15.98
N TYR A 118 -1.37 5.95 -16.37
CA TYR A 118 -1.81 7.26 -15.92
C TYR A 118 -2.11 7.29 -14.42
N LYS A 119 -2.88 6.33 -13.92
CA LYS A 119 -3.23 6.27 -12.48
C LYS A 119 -1.99 6.01 -11.62
N LEU A 120 -1.17 5.03 -12.00
CA LEU A 120 0.04 4.70 -11.24
C LEU A 120 1.04 5.88 -11.23
N PHE A 121 1.26 6.52 -12.37
CA PHE A 121 2.12 7.70 -12.45
C PHE A 121 1.64 8.81 -11.52
N ASN A 122 0.35 9.15 -11.58
CA ASN A 122 -0.20 10.21 -10.73
C ASN A 122 -0.21 9.83 -9.25
N TYR A 123 -0.45 8.56 -8.91
CA TYR A 123 -0.31 8.08 -7.53
C TYR A 123 1.12 8.29 -7.00
N LEU A 124 2.12 7.89 -7.77
CA LEU A 124 3.53 8.05 -7.37
C LEU A 124 3.96 9.53 -7.32
N VAL A 125 3.38 10.40 -8.17
CA VAL A 125 3.57 11.86 -8.06
C VAL A 125 2.95 12.39 -6.78
N TYR A 126 1.68 12.06 -6.51
CA TYR A 126 0.95 12.45 -5.31
C TYR A 126 1.70 12.03 -4.03
N PHE A 127 2.09 10.76 -3.96
CA PHE A 127 2.85 10.22 -2.84
C PHE A 127 4.13 11.02 -2.57
N GLN A 128 4.94 11.24 -3.61
CA GLN A 128 6.20 11.98 -3.47
C GLN A 128 5.97 13.42 -2.97
N MET A 129 4.92 14.07 -3.45
CA MET A 129 4.60 15.45 -3.06
C MET A 129 4.02 15.54 -1.65
N THR A 130 3.09 14.66 -1.32
CA THR A 130 2.39 14.64 -0.02
C THR A 130 3.33 14.26 1.10
N TYR A 131 4.09 13.19 0.94
CA TYR A 131 4.97 12.65 1.98
C TYR A 131 6.41 13.18 1.90
N LYS A 132 6.69 14.13 0.99
CA LYS A 132 8.03 14.72 0.79
C LYS A 132 9.09 13.64 0.51
N GLN A 133 8.68 12.59 -0.18
CA GLN A 133 9.55 11.51 -0.61
C GLN A 133 10.10 11.77 -2.01
N ARG A 134 11.22 11.15 -2.36
CA ARG A 134 11.81 11.23 -3.70
C ARG A 134 12.19 9.82 -4.18
N LEU A 135 11.45 9.33 -5.16
CA LEU A 135 11.65 8.00 -5.76
C LEU A 135 12.57 8.01 -6.99
N GLY A 136 13.14 9.14 -7.32
CA GLY A 136 14.03 9.31 -8.48
C GLY A 136 15.05 10.40 -8.29
N GLY A 137 15.71 10.82 -9.37
CA GLY A 137 16.74 11.86 -9.36
C GLY A 137 16.21 13.25 -9.00
N PHE A 138 14.90 13.50 -9.12
CA PHE A 138 14.26 14.79 -8.86
C PHE A 138 12.86 14.60 -8.26
N MET A 139 12.37 15.63 -7.59
CA MET A 139 10.95 15.70 -7.17
C MET A 139 10.08 15.97 -8.38
N PRO A 140 8.99 15.21 -8.59
CA PRO A 140 8.04 15.50 -9.65
C PRO A 140 7.38 16.87 -9.40
N ARG A 141 6.97 17.50 -10.50
CA ARG A 141 6.22 18.76 -10.49
C ARG A 141 4.95 18.57 -11.30
N ILE A 142 3.91 19.27 -10.89
CA ILE A 142 2.62 19.30 -11.59
C ILE A 142 2.63 20.42 -12.63
#